data_c884b780463b7e18bbe28f7a6c853f3d
#
_entry.id   c884b780463b7e18bbe28f7a6c853f3d
#
_cell.length_a   1.000
_cell.length_b   1.000
_cell.length_c   1.000
_cell.angle_alpha   90.00
_cell.angle_beta   90.00
_cell.angle_gamma   90.00
#
_symmetry.space_group_name_H-M   'P 1'
#
loop_
_entity.id
_entity.type
_entity.pdbx_description
1 polymer ?
#
loop_
_entity_poly.entity_id
_entity_poly.type
_entity_poly.pdbx_seq_one_letter_code
_entity_poly.pdbx_strand_id
1 'polypeptide(L)'
;MALAILARRRAAEAVLRRPHAPGAAALSVGRAYAAAATAEEESDVVVVGGGPGGYVAAIKAAQLGLKTTCIEKRGTLGGTCLNVGCIPSKALLHSSHMYHEAMTSFAHHGVKVSNLEVDLSAMMAQKDKAVGGLTKGIEGLFKKNKVTYVKGFGKLSSPSEVSVDLIDGGNTVVKGKNIIIATGSDVKSLPGITIDEKKIVSSTGALCLSGIPKKLVVIGAGYIGLEMGSVWNRLGSEVTVVEFAPEIVPSMDGEIRKQFQRMLQKQKMKFMLKTKVVGVDTSGDGVKLTLEPAAGGEQSILEADIVLVSAGRTPYTAGLGLEVLGVETDKFGRILVDKRXXXYATAFDGSTSVQHQGYN
;
A
#
# COMPACT_ATOMS: atom_id res chain seq x y z
N MET A 1 49.93 -16.30 0.05
CA MET A 1 48.62 -16.07 0.65
C MET A 1 47.65 -17.28 0.59
N ALA A 2 48.13 -18.49 0.47
CA ALA A 2 47.30 -19.68 0.35
C ALA A 2 47.33 -20.63 1.58
N LEU A 3 48.09 -20.31 2.60
CA LEU A 3 48.23 -21.18 3.78
C LEU A 3 47.38 -20.80 4.99
N ALA A 4 46.63 -19.67 4.93
CA ALA A 4 45.82 -19.25 6.08
C ALA A 4 44.37 -19.71 6.05
N ILE A 5 43.94 -20.37 4.98
CA ILE A 5 42.54 -20.78 4.79
C ILE A 5 42.26 -22.21 5.22
N LEU A 6 43.30 -23.06 5.35
CA LEU A 6 43.12 -24.46 5.75
C LEU A 6 43.04 -24.69 7.25
N ALA A 7 43.40 -23.74 8.09
CA ALA A 7 43.42 -23.95 9.55
C ALA A 7 42.06 -23.73 10.23
N ARG A 8 41.08 -23.16 9.53
CA ARG A 8 39.75 -22.90 10.13
C ARG A 8 38.70 -23.98 9.89
N ARG A 9 39.01 -25.03 9.10
CA ARG A 9 38.05 -26.10 8.82
C ARG A 9 38.14 -27.31 9.76
N ARG A 10 39.14 -27.40 10.62
CA ARG A 10 39.32 -28.56 11.51
C ARG A 10 38.80 -28.38 12.93
N ALA A 11 38.26 -27.22 13.30
CA ALA A 11 37.74 -27.00 14.66
C ALA A 11 36.23 -27.23 14.82
N ALA A 12 35.51 -27.56 13.74
CA ALA A 12 34.06 -27.66 13.80
C ALA A 12 33.51 -29.10 13.90
N GLU A 13 34.36 -30.11 13.90
CA GLU A 13 33.91 -31.53 13.89
C GLU A 13 34.07 -32.29 15.21
N ALA A 14 34.44 -31.61 16.30
CA ALA A 14 34.77 -32.29 17.56
C ALA A 14 33.73 -32.22 18.68
N VAL A 15 32.51 -31.75 18.41
CA VAL A 15 31.50 -31.49 19.48
C VAL A 15 30.24 -32.35 19.35
N LEU A 16 30.28 -33.47 18.64
CA LEU A 16 29.11 -34.34 18.56
C LEU A 16 29.47 -35.79 18.92
N ARG A 17 29.68 -36.09 20.20
CA ARG A 17 29.50 -37.44 20.77
C ARG A 17 29.52 -37.38 22.29
N ARG A 18 28.34 -37.38 22.93
CA ARG A 18 28.17 -37.82 24.32
C ARG A 18 26.97 -38.77 24.41
N PRO A 19 27.07 -39.86 25.14
CA PRO A 19 26.01 -40.88 25.17
C PRO A 19 24.88 -40.55 26.14
N HIS A 20 23.69 -41.04 25.79
CA HIS A 20 22.46 -40.92 26.59
C HIS A 20 22.51 -41.81 27.84
N ALA A 21 22.07 -41.26 28.97
CA ALA A 21 21.67 -42.03 30.13
C ALA A 21 20.15 -41.83 30.36
N PRO A 22 19.39 -42.88 30.72
CA PRO A 22 17.95 -42.77 30.87
C PRO A 22 17.53 -42.46 32.31
N GLY A 23 16.49 -41.66 32.39
CA GLY A 23 15.58 -41.68 33.52
C GLY A 23 15.62 -40.55 34.51
N ALA A 24 14.63 -39.67 34.41
CA ALA A 24 13.81 -39.19 35.54
C ALA A 24 12.65 -38.35 34.96
N ALA A 25 11.43 -38.82 35.14
CA ALA A 25 10.24 -38.09 34.83
C ALA A 25 10.11 -36.89 35.79
N ALA A 26 10.35 -35.69 35.26
CA ALA A 26 10.06 -34.47 36.00
C ALA A 26 8.65 -33.98 35.57
N LEU A 27 7.72 -34.04 36.50
CA LEU A 27 6.41 -33.40 36.39
C LEU A 27 6.61 -31.89 36.22
N SER A 28 6.45 -31.42 35.00
CA SER A 28 6.41 -29.94 34.74
C SER A 28 5.08 -29.44 35.24
N VAL A 29 5.08 -28.82 36.39
CA VAL A 29 3.98 -27.95 36.83
C VAL A 29 4.06 -26.73 35.93
N GLY A 30 3.18 -26.68 34.95
CA GLY A 30 3.03 -25.50 34.09
C GLY A 30 2.58 -24.33 34.94
N ARG A 31 3.51 -23.49 35.31
CA ARG A 31 3.19 -22.20 35.87
C ARG A 31 2.60 -21.37 34.75
N ALA A 32 1.26 -21.28 34.71
CA ALA A 32 0.58 -20.29 33.89
C ALA A 32 1.02 -18.91 34.42
N TYR A 33 1.91 -18.28 33.71
CA TYR A 33 2.13 -16.84 33.88
C TYR A 33 0.86 -16.16 33.39
N ALA A 34 -0.07 -15.94 34.30
CA ALA A 34 -1.05 -14.87 34.12
C ALA A 34 -0.22 -13.60 34.10
N ALA A 35 0.03 -13.08 32.91
CA ALA A 35 0.57 -11.75 32.78
C ALA A 35 -0.40 -10.82 33.49
N ALA A 36 -0.03 -10.35 34.68
CA ALA A 36 -0.69 -9.24 35.30
C ALA A 36 -0.67 -8.12 34.26
N ALA A 37 -1.85 -7.61 33.90
CA ALA A 37 -1.95 -6.42 33.07
C ALA A 37 -1.24 -5.29 33.84
N THR A 38 0.04 -5.11 33.53
CA THR A 38 0.74 -3.90 33.93
C THR A 38 -0.05 -2.76 33.30
N ALA A 39 -0.52 -1.83 34.10
CA ALA A 39 -1.15 -0.60 33.59
C ALA A 39 -0.24 -0.08 32.48
N GLU A 40 -0.72 -0.15 31.23
CA GLU A 40 0.09 0.28 30.10
C GLU A 40 0.44 1.75 30.33
N GLU A 41 1.73 2.03 30.43
CA GLU A 41 2.24 3.36 30.66
C GLU A 41 1.79 4.30 29.52
N GLU A 42 1.10 5.38 29.91
CA GLU A 42 0.58 6.38 28.97
C GLU A 42 1.69 6.88 28.03
N SER A 43 1.38 6.98 26.76
CA SER A 43 2.27 7.56 25.74
C SER A 43 2.08 9.08 25.67
N ASP A 44 3.14 9.81 25.35
CA ASP A 44 2.99 11.24 25.02
C ASP A 44 2.27 11.41 23.68
N VAL A 45 2.54 10.49 22.73
CA VAL A 45 1.92 10.52 21.40
C VAL A 45 1.50 9.10 21.00
N VAL A 46 0.25 8.96 20.57
CA VAL A 46 -0.25 7.74 19.92
C VAL A 46 -0.53 8.08 18.46
N VAL A 47 0.04 7.29 17.54
CA VAL A 47 -0.18 7.46 16.09
C VAL A 47 -1.02 6.29 15.60
N VAL A 48 -2.18 6.59 15.01
CA VAL A 48 -3.09 5.58 14.44
C VAL A 48 -2.84 5.53 12.92
N GLY A 49 -2.18 4.47 12.48
CA GLY A 49 -1.77 4.26 11.09
C GLY A 49 -0.26 4.33 10.90
N GLY A 50 0.33 3.24 10.41
CA GLY A 50 1.78 3.08 10.20
C GLY A 50 2.22 3.36 8.76
N GLY A 51 1.46 4.14 7.99
CA GLY A 51 1.84 4.58 6.65
C GLY A 51 2.87 5.72 6.68
N PRO A 52 3.25 6.29 5.51
CA PRO A 52 4.28 7.35 5.47
C PRO A 52 4.03 8.53 6.40
N GLY A 53 2.80 9.02 6.49
CA GLY A 53 2.47 10.08 7.46
C GLY A 53 2.70 9.62 8.89
N GLY A 54 2.22 8.41 9.21
CA GLY A 54 2.27 7.90 10.58
C GLY A 54 3.66 7.49 11.04
N TYR A 55 4.37 6.67 10.26
CA TYR A 55 5.69 6.22 10.72
C TYR A 55 6.69 7.39 10.80
N VAL A 56 6.60 8.35 9.90
CA VAL A 56 7.46 9.54 9.96
C VAL A 56 7.14 10.36 11.21
N ALA A 57 5.84 10.59 11.48
CA ALA A 57 5.41 11.32 12.68
C ALA A 57 5.87 10.61 13.97
N ALA A 58 5.68 9.28 14.03
CA ALA A 58 6.07 8.49 15.19
C ALA A 58 7.58 8.53 15.44
N ILE A 59 8.39 8.35 14.40
CA ILE A 59 9.85 8.43 14.50
C ILE A 59 10.27 9.83 14.96
N LYS A 60 9.70 10.88 14.35
CA LYS A 60 10.04 12.26 14.71
C LYS A 60 9.65 12.58 16.14
N ALA A 61 8.46 12.19 16.58
CA ALA A 61 8.03 12.37 17.99
C ALA A 61 9.01 11.71 18.95
N ALA A 62 9.38 10.47 18.67
CA ALA A 62 10.35 9.72 19.48
C ALA A 62 11.74 10.41 19.51
N GLN A 63 12.19 10.93 18.37
CA GLN A 63 13.47 11.69 18.29
C GLN A 63 13.43 12.98 19.11
N LEU A 64 12.24 13.54 19.34
CA LEU A 64 12.05 14.71 20.20
C LEU A 64 11.94 14.35 21.69
N GLY A 65 12.14 13.07 22.03
CA GLY A 65 12.11 12.59 23.41
C GLY A 65 10.72 12.19 23.91
N LEU A 66 9.71 12.16 23.02
CA LEU A 66 8.33 11.83 23.42
C LEU A 66 8.14 10.30 23.39
N LYS A 67 7.55 9.76 24.45
CA LYS A 67 7.15 8.35 24.49
C LYS A 67 6.05 8.12 23.45
N THR A 68 6.33 7.30 22.44
CA THR A 68 5.47 7.19 21.25
C THR A 68 5.04 5.77 20.98
N THR A 69 3.74 5.58 20.72
CA THR A 69 3.16 4.31 20.28
C THR A 69 2.52 4.49 18.91
N CYS A 70 2.76 3.55 17.99
CA CYS A 70 2.14 3.52 16.67
C CYS A 70 1.30 2.25 16.51
N ILE A 71 0.05 2.42 16.11
CA ILE A 71 -0.92 1.32 15.89
C ILE A 71 -1.10 1.13 14.39
N GLU A 72 -0.92 -0.12 13.88
CA GLU A 72 -1.06 -0.41 12.44
C GLU A 72 -1.85 -1.69 12.21
N LYS A 73 -2.95 -1.54 11.46
CA LYS A 73 -3.92 -2.63 11.21
C LYS A 73 -3.43 -3.69 10.21
N ARG A 74 -2.51 -3.33 9.31
CA ARG A 74 -2.01 -4.25 8.27
C ARG A 74 -1.04 -5.31 8.84
N GLY A 75 -0.46 -5.04 10.00
CA GLY A 75 0.57 -5.90 10.59
C GLY A 75 1.97 -5.64 10.06
N THR A 76 2.10 -4.81 9.01
CA THR A 76 3.39 -4.37 8.45
C THR A 76 3.38 -2.85 8.31
N LEU A 77 4.47 -2.21 8.70
CA LEU A 77 4.63 -0.75 8.56
C LEU A 77 4.81 -0.36 7.09
N GLY A 78 4.62 0.93 6.80
CA GLY A 78 4.80 1.48 5.46
C GLY A 78 3.50 1.83 4.75
N GLY A 79 2.35 1.40 5.30
CA GLY A 79 1.02 1.73 4.75
C GLY A 79 0.85 1.29 3.30
N THR A 80 -0.06 1.96 2.60
CA THR A 80 -0.30 1.72 1.17
C THR A 80 0.97 1.89 0.35
N CYS A 81 1.72 2.96 0.57
CA CYS A 81 2.88 3.31 -0.25
C CYS A 81 3.92 2.17 -0.32
N LEU A 82 4.36 1.64 0.82
CA LEU A 82 5.40 0.61 0.83
C LEU A 82 4.86 -0.78 0.49
N ASN A 83 3.64 -1.10 0.90
CA ASN A 83 3.11 -2.45 0.78
C ASN A 83 2.41 -2.71 -0.56
N VAL A 84 1.51 -1.81 -0.99
CA VAL A 84 0.61 -2.03 -2.13
C VAL A 84 0.46 -0.78 -3.01
N GLY A 85 1.46 0.07 -3.07
CA GLY A 85 1.40 1.32 -3.83
C GLY A 85 2.75 1.70 -4.44
N CYS A 86 3.34 2.78 -3.96
CA CYS A 86 4.51 3.41 -4.57
C CYS A 86 5.68 2.44 -4.80
N ILE A 87 6.05 1.68 -3.78
CA ILE A 87 7.26 0.84 -3.86
C ILE A 87 7.05 -0.33 -4.82
N PRO A 88 6.02 -1.18 -4.67
CA PRO A 88 5.84 -2.25 -5.66
C PRO A 88 5.58 -1.72 -7.07
N SER A 89 4.89 -0.57 -7.23
CA SER A 89 4.70 0.05 -8.56
C SER A 89 6.05 0.42 -9.19
N LYS A 90 6.93 1.10 -8.46
CA LYS A 90 8.24 1.52 -8.97
C LYS A 90 9.13 0.31 -9.27
N ALA A 91 9.04 -0.75 -8.46
CA ALA A 91 9.76 -1.99 -8.75
C ALA A 91 9.32 -2.60 -10.10
N LEU A 92 8.00 -2.70 -10.32
CA LEU A 92 7.48 -3.23 -11.58
C LEU A 92 7.75 -2.29 -12.77
N LEU A 93 7.62 -0.96 -12.56
CA LEU A 93 7.94 0.03 -13.59
C LEU A 93 9.41 -0.09 -14.01
N HIS A 94 10.32 -0.26 -13.05
CA HIS A 94 11.75 -0.43 -13.34
C HIS A 94 11.99 -1.73 -14.14
N SER A 95 11.48 -2.85 -13.67
CA SER A 95 11.68 -4.14 -14.33
C SER A 95 11.07 -4.16 -15.74
N SER A 96 9.83 -3.67 -15.90
CA SER A 96 9.18 -3.61 -17.21
C SER A 96 9.89 -2.63 -18.15
N HIS A 97 10.50 -1.56 -17.62
CA HIS A 97 11.28 -0.61 -18.42
C HIS A 97 12.56 -1.30 -18.97
N MET A 98 13.26 -2.06 -18.13
CA MET A 98 14.45 -2.80 -18.58
C MET A 98 14.11 -3.75 -19.74
N TYR A 99 13.00 -4.46 -19.62
CA TYR A 99 12.51 -5.34 -20.70
C TYR A 99 12.19 -4.55 -21.98
N HIS A 100 11.47 -3.43 -21.82
CA HIS A 100 11.09 -2.56 -22.94
C HIS A 100 12.35 -1.98 -23.64
N GLU A 101 13.32 -1.52 -22.88
CA GLU A 101 14.59 -0.99 -23.43
C GLU A 101 15.36 -2.07 -24.20
N ALA A 102 15.39 -3.28 -23.65
CA ALA A 102 16.06 -4.41 -24.34
C ALA A 102 15.42 -4.70 -25.69
N MET A 103 14.07 -4.60 -25.78
CA MET A 103 13.34 -4.83 -27.04
C MET A 103 13.47 -3.69 -28.05
N THR A 104 13.54 -2.44 -27.59
CA THR A 104 13.34 -1.29 -28.50
C THR A 104 14.60 -0.45 -28.72
N SER A 105 15.50 -0.38 -27.75
CA SER A 105 16.60 0.59 -27.73
C SER A 105 17.99 -0.04 -27.84
N PHE A 106 18.21 -1.22 -27.26
CA PHE A 106 19.54 -1.82 -27.14
C PHE A 106 20.26 -1.97 -28.49
N ALA A 107 19.53 -2.35 -29.56
CA ALA A 107 20.10 -2.48 -30.88
C ALA A 107 20.70 -1.17 -31.42
N HIS A 108 20.07 -0.03 -31.09
CA HIS A 108 20.57 1.31 -31.46
C HIS A 108 21.90 1.64 -30.79
N HIS A 109 22.18 1.01 -29.65
CA HIS A 109 23.43 1.20 -28.89
C HIS A 109 24.44 0.10 -29.18
N GLY A 110 24.19 -0.74 -30.19
CA GLY A 110 25.09 -1.84 -30.56
C GLY A 110 25.02 -3.05 -29.65
N VAL A 111 24.06 -3.08 -28.71
CA VAL A 111 23.87 -4.21 -27.78
C VAL A 111 22.85 -5.17 -28.40
N LYS A 112 23.29 -6.39 -28.69
CA LYS A 112 22.42 -7.44 -29.25
C LYS A 112 21.93 -8.33 -28.12
N VAL A 113 20.65 -8.59 -28.12
CA VAL A 113 20.00 -9.49 -27.16
C VAL A 113 19.26 -10.57 -27.94
N SER A 114 19.48 -11.82 -27.60
CA SER A 114 18.77 -12.96 -28.19
C SER A 114 17.89 -13.64 -27.12
N ASN A 115 16.78 -14.20 -27.56
CA ASN A 115 15.87 -14.95 -26.70
C ASN A 115 15.40 -14.15 -25.47
N LEU A 116 14.98 -12.90 -25.72
CA LEU A 116 14.48 -12.03 -24.65
C LEU A 116 13.07 -12.47 -24.22
N GLU A 117 12.95 -12.90 -22.98
CA GLU A 117 11.68 -13.36 -22.40
C GLU A 117 11.42 -12.71 -21.05
N VAL A 118 10.16 -12.70 -20.63
CA VAL A 118 9.75 -12.23 -19.31
C VAL A 118 9.45 -13.43 -18.40
N ASP A 119 10.17 -13.53 -17.31
CA ASP A 119 9.80 -14.41 -16.20
C ASP A 119 9.01 -13.56 -15.19
N LEU A 120 7.67 -13.61 -15.33
CA LEU A 120 6.78 -12.82 -14.47
C LEU A 120 6.92 -13.20 -13.00
N SER A 121 7.13 -14.50 -12.72
CA SER A 121 7.30 -14.97 -11.33
C SER A 121 8.55 -14.36 -10.69
N ALA A 122 9.66 -14.35 -11.40
CA ALA A 122 10.90 -13.73 -10.91
C ALA A 122 10.74 -12.21 -10.73
N MET A 123 10.02 -11.55 -11.66
CA MET A 123 9.74 -10.11 -11.57
C MET A 123 8.90 -9.80 -10.32
N MET A 124 7.86 -10.59 -10.05
CA MET A 124 7.03 -10.44 -8.86
C MET A 124 7.84 -10.70 -7.57
N ALA A 125 8.69 -11.72 -7.57
CA ALA A 125 9.57 -11.99 -6.42
C ALA A 125 10.53 -10.81 -6.13
N GLN A 126 11.08 -10.19 -7.16
CA GLN A 126 11.93 -9.01 -7.02
C GLN A 126 11.14 -7.82 -6.44
N LYS A 127 9.90 -7.61 -6.89
CA LYS A 127 8.99 -6.61 -6.31
C LYS A 127 8.76 -6.89 -4.82
N ASP A 128 8.44 -8.13 -4.47
CA ASP A 128 8.17 -8.52 -3.07
C ASP A 128 9.41 -8.38 -2.19
N LYS A 129 10.57 -8.66 -2.73
CA LYS A 129 11.86 -8.45 -2.03
C LYS A 129 12.07 -6.96 -1.70
N ALA A 130 11.76 -6.07 -2.65
CA ALA A 130 11.87 -4.63 -2.43
C ALA A 130 10.90 -4.16 -1.32
N VAL A 131 9.64 -4.62 -1.37
CA VAL A 131 8.62 -4.32 -0.35
C VAL A 131 9.10 -4.81 1.02
N GLY A 132 9.50 -6.08 1.12
CA GLY A 132 9.95 -6.68 2.37
C GLY A 132 11.17 -5.98 2.98
N GLY A 133 12.12 -5.59 2.13
CA GLY A 133 13.31 -4.85 2.59
C GLY A 133 12.95 -3.51 3.21
N LEU A 134 12.06 -2.76 2.56
CA LEU A 134 11.69 -1.43 3.04
C LEU A 134 10.76 -1.47 4.25
N THR A 135 9.78 -2.37 4.29
CA THR A 135 8.88 -2.49 5.45
C THR A 135 9.67 -2.91 6.71
N LYS A 136 10.58 -3.89 6.58
CA LYS A 136 11.48 -4.28 7.68
C LYS A 136 12.40 -3.12 8.08
N GLY A 137 12.83 -2.30 7.12
CA GLY A 137 13.62 -1.10 7.39
C GLY A 137 12.89 -0.14 8.33
N ILE A 138 11.59 0.10 8.10
CA ILE A 138 10.78 0.96 8.99
C ILE A 138 10.65 0.33 10.39
N GLU A 139 10.44 -1.00 10.48
CA GLU A 139 10.43 -1.68 11.78
C GLU A 139 11.77 -1.52 12.52
N GLY A 140 12.87 -1.60 11.79
CA GLY A 140 14.21 -1.32 12.34
C GLY A 140 14.34 0.10 12.86
N LEU A 141 13.78 1.10 12.13
CA LEU A 141 13.78 2.49 12.57
C LEU A 141 12.92 2.68 13.83
N PHE A 142 11.77 2.01 13.93
CA PHE A 142 10.94 2.02 15.14
C PHE A 142 11.74 1.50 16.34
N LYS A 143 12.36 0.35 16.18
CA LYS A 143 13.19 -0.25 17.23
C LYS A 143 14.33 0.68 17.65
N LYS A 144 15.06 1.26 16.69
CA LYS A 144 16.16 2.18 16.93
C LYS A 144 15.72 3.41 17.72
N ASN A 145 14.52 3.96 17.41
CA ASN A 145 13.97 5.17 18.03
C ASN A 145 13.05 4.86 19.23
N LYS A 146 12.93 3.59 19.63
CA LYS A 146 12.10 3.15 20.78
C LYS A 146 10.62 3.50 20.60
N VAL A 147 10.10 3.45 19.37
CA VAL A 147 8.66 3.58 19.11
C VAL A 147 8.00 2.23 19.41
N THR A 148 6.99 2.23 20.29
CA THR A 148 6.18 1.04 20.56
C THR A 148 5.30 0.75 19.34
N TYR A 149 5.30 -0.50 18.88
CA TYR A 149 4.54 -0.90 17.69
C TYR A 149 3.44 -1.88 18.10
N VAL A 150 2.18 -1.47 17.92
CA VAL A 150 1.00 -2.28 18.23
C VAL A 150 0.33 -2.68 16.91
N LYS A 151 0.19 -3.99 16.70
CA LYS A 151 -0.42 -4.55 15.48
C LYS A 151 -1.90 -4.77 15.71
N GLY A 152 -2.73 -3.91 15.16
CA GLY A 152 -4.17 -4.00 15.36
C GLY A 152 -4.93 -2.85 14.74
N PHE A 153 -6.24 -2.98 14.76
CA PHE A 153 -7.16 -1.93 14.29
C PHE A 153 -7.49 -1.00 15.47
N GLY A 154 -7.03 0.24 15.36
CA GLY A 154 -7.26 1.27 16.39
C GLY A 154 -8.55 2.03 16.15
N LYS A 155 -9.36 2.19 17.21
CA LYS A 155 -10.60 2.96 17.23
C LYS A 155 -10.52 3.94 18.42
N LEU A 156 -10.73 5.22 18.18
CA LEU A 156 -10.76 6.23 19.22
C LEU A 156 -11.96 5.98 20.15
N SER A 157 -11.70 5.78 21.42
CA SER A 157 -12.73 5.56 22.45
C SER A 157 -12.91 6.80 23.35
N SER A 158 -11.89 7.65 23.43
CA SER A 158 -11.94 8.94 24.12
C SER A 158 -10.89 9.87 23.51
N PRO A 159 -10.82 11.13 23.90
CA PRO A 159 -9.78 12.05 23.41
C PRO A 159 -8.33 11.60 23.74
N SER A 160 -8.16 10.69 24.69
CA SER A 160 -6.85 10.21 25.13
C SER A 160 -6.70 8.69 25.07
N GLU A 161 -7.70 7.97 24.48
CA GLU A 161 -7.65 6.51 24.44
C GLU A 161 -8.00 5.97 23.06
N VAL A 162 -7.23 4.96 22.63
CA VAL A 162 -7.48 4.19 21.44
C VAL A 162 -7.68 2.73 21.83
N SER A 163 -8.88 2.21 21.63
CA SER A 163 -9.12 0.78 21.76
C SER A 163 -8.56 0.08 20.52
N VAL A 164 -7.90 -1.05 20.69
CA VAL A 164 -7.20 -1.74 19.60
C VAL A 164 -7.64 -3.19 19.55
N ASP A 165 -8.23 -3.60 18.44
CA ASP A 165 -8.48 -5.01 18.14
C ASP A 165 -7.20 -5.60 17.56
N LEU A 166 -6.53 -6.46 18.32
CA LEU A 166 -5.21 -6.99 17.97
C LEU A 166 -5.32 -8.01 16.83
N ILE A 167 -4.35 -8.01 15.92
CA ILE A 167 -4.29 -8.94 14.78
C ILE A 167 -4.25 -10.39 15.26
N ASP A 168 -3.51 -10.67 16.33
CA ASP A 168 -3.34 -12.02 16.87
C ASP A 168 -4.49 -12.42 17.82
N GLY A 169 -5.54 -11.60 17.89
CA GLY A 169 -6.73 -11.83 18.71
C GLY A 169 -6.68 -11.09 20.05
N GLY A 170 -7.87 -10.83 20.59
CA GLY A 170 -8.03 -10.04 21.79
C GLY A 170 -8.04 -8.54 21.50
N ASN A 171 -8.12 -7.76 22.57
CA ASN A 171 -8.11 -6.30 22.47
C ASN A 171 -7.29 -5.69 23.61
N THR A 172 -6.89 -4.44 23.40
CA THR A 172 -6.17 -3.64 24.41
C THR A 172 -6.58 -2.18 24.26
N VAL A 173 -6.23 -1.36 25.23
CA VAL A 173 -6.44 0.09 25.19
C VAL A 173 -5.07 0.77 25.28
N VAL A 174 -4.76 1.62 24.29
CA VAL A 174 -3.54 2.43 24.27
C VAL A 174 -3.92 3.85 24.69
N LYS A 175 -3.29 4.33 25.77
CA LYS A 175 -3.50 5.68 26.29
C LYS A 175 -2.43 6.64 25.81
N GLY A 176 -2.85 7.86 25.46
CA GLY A 176 -1.93 8.89 25.02
C GLY A 176 -2.43 10.30 25.24
N LYS A 177 -1.52 11.18 25.61
CA LYS A 177 -1.81 12.60 25.80
C LYS A 177 -2.24 13.29 24.49
N ASN A 178 -1.70 12.82 23.38
CA ASN A 178 -1.97 13.35 22.04
C ASN A 178 -2.17 12.19 21.08
N ILE A 179 -3.16 12.29 20.19
CA ILE A 179 -3.44 11.25 19.19
C ILE A 179 -3.29 11.86 17.80
N ILE A 180 -2.51 11.20 16.93
CA ILE A 180 -2.35 11.56 15.52
C ILE A 180 -3.09 10.51 14.67
N ILE A 181 -4.08 10.94 13.89
CA ILE A 181 -4.77 10.09 12.93
C ILE A 181 -4.01 10.15 11.60
N ALA A 182 -3.44 9.01 11.19
CA ALA A 182 -2.66 8.88 9.97
C ALA A 182 -3.09 7.63 9.18
N THR A 183 -4.40 7.38 9.13
CA THR A 183 -4.98 6.16 8.59
C THR A 183 -5.00 6.10 7.06
N GLY A 184 -4.65 7.20 6.40
CA GLY A 184 -4.48 7.25 4.96
C GLY A 184 -5.78 7.19 4.17
N SER A 185 -5.75 6.47 3.06
CA SER A 185 -6.88 6.41 2.12
C SER A 185 -7.01 5.00 1.54
N ASP A 186 -8.18 4.73 0.97
CA ASP A 186 -8.46 3.47 0.31
C ASP A 186 -8.98 3.71 -1.11
N VAL A 187 -9.12 2.65 -1.89
CA VAL A 187 -9.61 2.71 -3.27
C VAL A 187 -11.04 3.25 -3.29
N LYS A 188 -11.29 4.18 -4.19
CA LYS A 188 -12.63 4.73 -4.39
C LYS A 188 -13.47 3.73 -5.20
N SER A 189 -14.60 3.32 -4.64
CA SER A 189 -15.59 2.51 -5.33
C SER A 189 -16.31 3.33 -6.39
N LEU A 190 -16.69 2.69 -7.48
CA LEU A 190 -17.52 3.28 -8.52
C LEU A 190 -18.90 2.62 -8.49
N PRO A 191 -19.99 3.39 -8.61
CA PRO A 191 -21.33 2.81 -8.62
C PRO A 191 -21.47 1.73 -9.70
N GLY A 192 -22.01 0.57 -9.32
CA GLY A 192 -22.24 -0.53 -10.23
C GLY A 192 -21.01 -1.34 -10.63
N ILE A 193 -19.83 -1.03 -10.07
CA ILE A 193 -18.59 -1.76 -10.36
C ILE A 193 -18.04 -2.35 -9.06
N THR A 194 -18.12 -3.66 -8.93
CA THR A 194 -17.59 -4.38 -7.76
C THR A 194 -16.16 -4.85 -8.05
N ILE A 195 -15.22 -4.42 -7.23
CA ILE A 195 -13.84 -4.89 -7.31
C ILE A 195 -13.77 -6.26 -6.64
N ASP A 196 -13.46 -7.30 -7.42
CA ASP A 196 -13.37 -8.69 -6.95
C ASP A 196 -11.92 -9.17 -6.81
N GLU A 197 -10.97 -8.32 -7.19
CA GLU A 197 -9.52 -8.58 -7.22
C GLU A 197 -9.15 -9.81 -8.08
N LYS A 198 -10.01 -10.15 -9.06
CA LYS A 198 -9.81 -11.23 -10.02
C LYS A 198 -9.91 -10.72 -11.44
N LYS A 199 -11.11 -10.35 -11.89
CA LYS A 199 -11.38 -9.76 -13.21
C LYS A 199 -11.42 -8.23 -13.13
N ILE A 200 -11.98 -7.71 -12.05
CA ILE A 200 -12.03 -6.27 -11.78
C ILE A 200 -11.14 -6.02 -10.56
N VAL A 201 -9.99 -5.42 -10.80
CA VAL A 201 -8.97 -5.26 -9.77
C VAL A 201 -8.79 -3.79 -9.37
N SER A 202 -8.38 -3.59 -8.14
CA SER A 202 -7.82 -2.32 -7.68
C SER A 202 -6.34 -2.24 -8.07
N SER A 203 -5.69 -1.14 -7.72
CA SER A 203 -4.22 -1.04 -7.87
C SER A 203 -3.50 -2.14 -7.08
N THR A 204 -4.08 -2.61 -5.98
CA THR A 204 -3.50 -3.72 -5.20
C THR A 204 -3.49 -5.01 -6.01
N GLY A 205 -4.62 -5.38 -6.62
CA GLY A 205 -4.70 -6.56 -7.49
C GLY A 205 -3.83 -6.42 -8.72
N ALA A 206 -3.81 -5.22 -9.32
CA ALA A 206 -2.97 -4.97 -10.52
C ALA A 206 -1.47 -5.16 -10.24
N LEU A 207 -1.02 -5.01 -9.00
CA LEU A 207 0.37 -5.27 -8.59
C LEU A 207 0.67 -6.77 -8.39
N CYS A 208 -0.36 -7.62 -8.48
CA CYS A 208 -0.26 -9.03 -8.10
C CYS A 208 -0.86 -10.00 -9.14
N LEU A 209 -1.07 -9.54 -10.38
CA LEU A 209 -1.63 -10.41 -11.43
C LEU A 209 -0.73 -11.62 -11.65
N SER A 210 -1.33 -12.79 -11.76
CA SER A 210 -0.63 -14.07 -11.94
C SER A 210 -0.20 -14.31 -13.39
N GLY A 211 -0.70 -13.51 -14.33
CA GLY A 211 -0.37 -13.61 -15.76
C GLY A 211 -0.50 -12.23 -16.43
N ILE A 212 0.12 -12.09 -17.57
CA ILE A 212 0.04 -10.86 -18.36
C ILE A 212 -1.30 -10.91 -19.14
N PRO A 213 -2.27 -10.01 -18.83
CA PRO A 213 -3.53 -10.01 -19.57
C PRO A 213 -3.31 -9.59 -21.02
N LYS A 214 -4.03 -10.17 -21.96
CA LYS A 214 -3.95 -9.73 -23.36
C LYS A 214 -4.54 -8.33 -23.52
N LYS A 215 -5.71 -8.11 -22.90
CA LYS A 215 -6.42 -6.82 -22.91
C LYS A 215 -6.64 -6.32 -21.48
N LEU A 216 -6.07 -5.17 -21.18
CA LEU A 216 -6.26 -4.49 -19.91
C LEU A 216 -6.98 -3.17 -20.13
N VAL A 217 -8.13 -3.00 -19.48
CA VAL A 217 -8.81 -1.70 -19.46
C VAL A 217 -8.54 -1.04 -18.11
N VAL A 218 -8.10 0.23 -18.16
CA VAL A 218 -7.83 1.05 -16.98
C VAL A 218 -8.92 2.11 -16.89
N ILE A 219 -9.69 2.10 -15.80
CA ILE A 219 -10.71 3.13 -15.51
C ILE A 219 -10.04 4.21 -14.63
N GLY A 220 -9.83 5.38 -15.21
CA GLY A 220 -9.17 6.50 -14.56
C GLY A 220 -7.75 6.75 -15.07
N ALA A 221 -7.52 7.93 -15.63
CA ALA A 221 -6.23 8.34 -16.18
C ALA A 221 -5.39 9.18 -15.20
N GLY A 222 -5.50 8.86 -13.91
CA GLY A 222 -4.59 9.38 -12.89
C GLY A 222 -3.25 8.63 -12.92
N TYR A 223 -2.27 9.11 -12.13
CA TYR A 223 -0.93 8.51 -12.13
C TYR A 223 -0.94 7.01 -11.77
N ILE A 224 -1.81 6.55 -10.86
CA ILE A 224 -1.88 5.13 -10.49
C ILE A 224 -2.26 4.27 -11.70
N GLY A 225 -3.32 4.66 -12.40
CA GLY A 225 -3.80 3.94 -13.58
C GLY A 225 -2.76 3.93 -14.70
N LEU A 226 -2.13 5.07 -14.94
CA LEU A 226 -1.13 5.19 -16.01
C LEU A 226 0.17 4.44 -15.68
N GLU A 227 0.58 4.41 -14.41
CA GLU A 227 1.75 3.61 -14.00
C GLU A 227 1.49 2.12 -14.20
N MET A 228 0.36 1.61 -13.72
CA MET A 228 0.03 0.20 -13.87
C MET A 228 -0.22 -0.15 -15.34
N GLY A 229 -0.92 0.72 -16.07
CA GLY A 229 -1.10 0.57 -17.51
C GLY A 229 0.23 0.47 -18.24
N SER A 230 1.21 1.31 -17.87
CA SER A 230 2.56 1.29 -18.47
C SER A 230 3.29 -0.02 -18.19
N VAL A 231 3.20 -0.54 -16.96
CA VAL A 231 3.82 -1.82 -16.61
C VAL A 231 3.31 -2.92 -17.55
N TRP A 232 1.99 -3.10 -17.57
CA TRP A 232 1.39 -4.21 -18.32
C TRP A 232 1.52 -4.01 -19.83
N ASN A 233 1.44 -2.77 -20.31
CA ASN A 233 1.65 -2.45 -21.73
C ASN A 233 3.06 -2.85 -22.19
N ARG A 234 4.09 -2.52 -21.41
CA ARG A 234 5.49 -2.90 -21.72
C ARG A 234 5.69 -4.41 -21.72
N LEU A 235 4.90 -5.13 -20.91
CA LEU A 235 4.96 -6.59 -20.82
C LEU A 235 4.14 -7.28 -21.92
N GLY A 236 3.39 -6.52 -22.75
CA GLY A 236 2.70 -7.04 -23.91
C GLY A 236 1.17 -6.90 -23.91
N SER A 237 0.59 -6.34 -22.84
CA SER A 237 -0.87 -6.11 -22.81
C SER A 237 -1.28 -5.01 -23.78
N GLU A 238 -2.42 -5.19 -24.45
CA GLU A 238 -3.12 -4.10 -25.14
C GLU A 238 -3.87 -3.30 -24.07
N VAL A 239 -3.42 -2.06 -23.82
CA VAL A 239 -3.97 -1.23 -22.75
C VAL A 239 -4.84 -0.12 -23.31
N THR A 240 -6.10 -0.05 -22.82
CA THR A 240 -7.04 1.04 -23.11
C THR A 240 -7.38 1.75 -21.81
N VAL A 241 -7.16 3.05 -21.76
CA VAL A 241 -7.46 3.90 -20.61
C VAL A 241 -8.77 4.64 -20.89
N VAL A 242 -9.76 4.46 -20.00
CA VAL A 242 -11.06 5.14 -20.08
C VAL A 242 -11.08 6.22 -19.00
N GLU A 243 -11.30 7.47 -19.40
CA GLU A 243 -11.26 8.62 -18.47
C GLU A 243 -12.46 9.53 -18.72
N PHE A 244 -13.18 9.85 -17.63
CA PHE A 244 -14.33 10.75 -17.63
C PHE A 244 -13.93 12.18 -18.01
N ALA A 245 -12.75 12.62 -17.54
CA ALA A 245 -12.25 13.98 -17.79
C ALA A 245 -11.74 14.13 -19.23
N PRO A 246 -11.63 15.39 -19.71
CA PRO A 246 -11.08 15.62 -21.05
C PRO A 246 -9.55 15.45 -21.15
N GLU A 247 -8.85 15.28 -20.04
CA GLU A 247 -7.39 15.22 -19.99
C GLU A 247 -6.93 14.21 -18.94
N ILE A 248 -5.74 13.67 -19.13
CA ILE A 248 -5.09 12.77 -18.17
C ILE A 248 -4.42 13.59 -17.05
N VAL A 249 -4.16 12.97 -15.89
CA VAL A 249 -3.45 13.54 -14.72
C VAL A 249 -3.78 15.04 -14.48
N PRO A 250 -5.05 15.38 -14.20
CA PRO A 250 -5.50 16.79 -14.19
C PRO A 250 -4.80 17.69 -13.15
N SER A 251 -4.12 17.10 -12.16
CA SER A 251 -3.37 17.84 -11.15
C SER A 251 -1.99 18.31 -11.63
N MET A 252 -1.54 17.84 -12.79
CA MET A 252 -0.23 18.22 -13.35
C MET A 252 -0.34 19.43 -14.27
N ASP A 253 0.79 20.09 -14.51
CA ASP A 253 0.90 21.20 -15.45
C ASP A 253 0.40 20.78 -16.85
N GLY A 254 -0.25 21.69 -17.57
CA GLY A 254 -0.89 21.39 -18.85
C GLY A 254 0.08 20.94 -19.95
N GLU A 255 1.28 21.50 -20.01
CA GLU A 255 2.30 21.09 -20.99
C GLU A 255 2.78 19.67 -20.67
N ILE A 256 3.03 19.40 -19.39
CA ILE A 256 3.46 18.05 -18.92
C ILE A 256 2.38 17.01 -19.29
N ARG A 257 1.09 17.31 -19.03
CA ARG A 257 -0.01 16.39 -19.37
C ARG A 257 0.00 16.01 -20.86
N LYS A 258 0.12 17.03 -21.73
CA LYS A 258 0.13 16.82 -23.19
C LYS A 258 1.30 15.96 -23.64
N GLN A 259 2.50 16.26 -23.14
CA GLN A 259 3.70 15.49 -23.49
C GLN A 259 3.62 14.06 -22.97
N PHE A 260 3.17 13.88 -21.73
CA PHE A 260 3.01 12.57 -21.12
C PHE A 260 2.04 11.70 -21.93
N GLN A 261 0.87 12.27 -22.29
CA GLN A 261 -0.10 11.54 -23.11
C GLN A 261 0.50 11.10 -24.45
N ARG A 262 1.22 12.01 -25.13
CA ARG A 262 1.89 11.71 -26.40
C ARG A 262 2.89 10.57 -26.26
N MET A 263 3.68 10.56 -25.17
CA MET A 263 4.66 9.50 -24.92
C MET A 263 3.99 8.15 -24.69
N LEU A 264 2.90 8.11 -23.93
CA LEU A 264 2.14 6.88 -23.70
C LEU A 264 1.48 6.38 -24.99
N GLN A 265 0.97 7.28 -25.82
CA GLN A 265 0.39 6.91 -27.12
C GLN A 265 1.47 6.35 -28.07
N LYS A 266 2.68 6.89 -28.06
CA LYS A 266 3.82 6.32 -28.79
C LYS A 266 4.13 4.89 -28.35
N GLN A 267 3.91 4.59 -27.06
CA GLN A 267 4.02 3.24 -26.51
C GLN A 267 2.76 2.39 -26.77
N LYS A 268 1.87 2.85 -27.65
CA LYS A 268 0.65 2.16 -28.11
C LYS A 268 -0.45 2.04 -27.07
N MET A 269 -0.41 2.81 -25.97
CA MET A 269 -1.54 2.91 -25.06
C MET A 269 -2.67 3.71 -25.71
N LYS A 270 -3.89 3.20 -25.62
CA LYS A 270 -5.10 3.82 -26.19
C LYS A 270 -5.82 4.64 -25.12
N PHE A 271 -6.42 5.75 -25.50
CA PHE A 271 -7.14 6.65 -24.58
C PHE A 271 -8.55 6.94 -25.08
N MET A 272 -9.53 6.72 -24.23
CA MET A 272 -10.94 7.09 -24.43
C MET A 272 -11.27 8.14 -23.38
N LEU A 273 -10.96 9.40 -23.71
CA LEU A 273 -11.23 10.54 -22.81
C LEU A 273 -12.68 10.98 -22.98
N LYS A 274 -13.20 11.78 -22.04
CA LYS A 274 -14.59 12.22 -21.99
C LYS A 274 -15.55 11.04 -22.08
N THR A 275 -15.19 9.91 -21.46
CA THR A 275 -15.92 8.65 -21.52
C THR A 275 -16.12 8.09 -20.11
N LYS A 276 -17.35 7.69 -19.80
CA LYS A 276 -17.68 7.07 -18.51
C LYS A 276 -18.02 5.58 -18.71
N VAL A 277 -17.73 4.78 -17.71
CA VAL A 277 -18.19 3.40 -17.66
C VAL A 277 -19.52 3.40 -16.93
N VAL A 278 -20.57 2.90 -17.57
CA VAL A 278 -21.94 2.88 -17.01
C VAL A 278 -22.39 1.49 -16.62
N GLY A 279 -21.63 0.45 -17.00
CA GLY A 279 -21.95 -0.91 -16.59
C GLY A 279 -20.79 -1.86 -16.84
N VAL A 280 -20.78 -2.97 -16.11
CA VAL A 280 -19.82 -4.05 -16.31
C VAL A 280 -20.55 -5.40 -16.23
N ASP A 281 -20.14 -6.33 -17.09
CA ASP A 281 -20.62 -7.72 -17.10
C ASP A 281 -19.43 -8.65 -17.01
N THR A 282 -19.38 -9.48 -15.99
CA THR A 282 -18.31 -10.45 -15.74
C THR A 282 -18.78 -11.89 -15.91
N SER A 283 -19.97 -12.11 -16.47
CA SER A 283 -20.57 -13.45 -16.60
C SER A 283 -19.83 -14.37 -17.58
N GLY A 284 -19.12 -13.79 -18.58
CA GLY A 284 -18.29 -14.53 -19.51
C GLY A 284 -16.86 -14.76 -19.01
N ASP A 285 -15.97 -15.20 -19.88
CA ASP A 285 -14.56 -15.43 -19.52
C ASP A 285 -13.83 -14.16 -19.17
N GLY A 286 -14.13 -13.04 -19.86
CA GLY A 286 -13.56 -11.71 -19.59
C GLY A 286 -14.56 -10.77 -18.93
N VAL A 287 -14.36 -9.48 -19.19
CA VAL A 287 -15.22 -8.39 -18.73
C VAL A 287 -15.72 -7.61 -19.94
N LYS A 288 -17.02 -7.32 -20.00
CA LYS A 288 -17.61 -6.39 -20.98
C LYS A 288 -17.97 -5.11 -20.24
N LEU A 289 -17.41 -3.99 -20.68
CA LEU A 289 -17.71 -2.68 -20.14
C LEU A 289 -18.66 -1.96 -21.08
N THR A 290 -19.74 -1.41 -20.54
CA THR A 290 -20.60 -0.50 -21.28
C THR A 290 -20.09 0.92 -21.08
N LEU A 291 -19.70 1.56 -22.16
CA LEU A 291 -19.16 2.91 -22.17
C LEU A 291 -20.19 3.89 -22.74
N GLU A 292 -20.13 5.12 -22.26
CA GLU A 292 -20.99 6.21 -22.75
C GLU A 292 -20.16 7.51 -22.76
N PRO A 293 -20.34 8.40 -23.74
CA PRO A 293 -19.70 9.71 -23.66
C PRO A 293 -20.08 10.44 -22.35
N ALA A 294 -19.16 11.18 -21.77
CA ALA A 294 -19.39 11.89 -20.50
C ALA A 294 -20.60 12.84 -20.59
N ALA A 295 -20.82 13.42 -21.78
CA ALA A 295 -21.95 14.32 -22.07
C ALA A 295 -23.27 13.59 -22.34
N GLY A 296 -23.25 12.26 -22.30
CA GLY A 296 -24.39 11.43 -22.72
C GLY A 296 -24.33 11.12 -24.21
N GLY A 297 -25.04 10.08 -24.63
CA GLY A 297 -25.10 9.66 -26.03
C GLY A 297 -25.09 8.16 -26.22
N GLU A 298 -24.72 7.74 -27.43
CA GLU A 298 -24.74 6.33 -27.81
C GLU A 298 -23.74 5.52 -27.00
N GLN A 299 -24.18 4.42 -26.47
CA GLN A 299 -23.34 3.49 -25.71
C GLN A 299 -22.55 2.55 -26.64
N SER A 300 -21.38 2.14 -26.18
CA SER A 300 -20.54 1.17 -26.87
C SER A 300 -20.00 0.13 -25.90
N ILE A 301 -19.55 -0.98 -26.42
CA ILE A 301 -19.01 -2.08 -25.60
C ILE A 301 -17.49 -2.18 -25.82
N LEU A 302 -16.78 -2.31 -24.70
CA LEU A 302 -15.33 -2.56 -24.69
C LEU A 302 -15.07 -3.85 -23.91
N GLU A 303 -14.31 -4.77 -24.50
CA GLU A 303 -13.97 -6.05 -23.87
C GLU A 303 -12.56 -6.05 -23.29
N ALA A 304 -12.40 -6.70 -22.16
CA ALA A 304 -11.11 -6.83 -21.44
C ALA A 304 -10.98 -8.20 -20.78
N ASP A 305 -9.74 -8.65 -20.58
CA ASP A 305 -9.48 -9.79 -19.70
C ASP A 305 -9.51 -9.33 -18.25
N ILE A 306 -8.89 -8.16 -17.98
CA ILE A 306 -8.78 -7.55 -16.66
C ILE A 306 -9.18 -6.07 -16.76
N VAL A 307 -9.88 -5.59 -15.77
CA VAL A 307 -10.23 -4.17 -15.61
C VAL A 307 -9.58 -3.64 -14.33
N LEU A 308 -8.79 -2.59 -14.45
CA LEU A 308 -8.21 -1.88 -13.30
C LEU A 308 -9.06 -0.66 -12.97
N VAL A 309 -9.61 -0.60 -11.76
CA VAL A 309 -10.33 0.57 -11.24
C VAL A 309 -9.33 1.47 -10.49
N SER A 310 -9.05 2.64 -11.05
CA SER A 310 -8.12 3.63 -10.49
C SER A 310 -8.68 5.06 -10.55
N ALA A 311 -10.00 5.20 -10.30
CA ALA A 311 -10.75 6.45 -10.42
C ALA A 311 -10.72 7.30 -9.14
N GLY A 312 -9.62 7.25 -8.40
CA GLY A 312 -9.39 8.05 -7.20
C GLY A 312 -9.30 7.25 -5.91
N ARG A 313 -9.18 7.97 -4.81
CA ARG A 313 -9.07 7.39 -3.47
C ARG A 313 -9.99 8.16 -2.51
N THR A 314 -10.41 7.48 -1.44
CA THR A 314 -11.24 8.08 -0.37
C THR A 314 -10.48 7.97 0.96
N PRO A 315 -10.63 8.95 1.87
CA PRO A 315 -10.01 8.87 3.19
C PRO A 315 -10.48 7.62 3.94
N TYR A 316 -9.56 6.98 4.67
CA TYR A 316 -9.88 5.83 5.50
C TYR A 316 -10.23 6.31 6.90
N THR A 317 -11.52 6.64 7.11
CA THR A 317 -12.05 7.15 8.38
C THR A 317 -13.13 6.24 8.98
N ALA A 318 -13.57 5.23 8.23
CA ALA A 318 -14.62 4.32 8.69
C ALA A 318 -14.17 3.52 9.93
N GLY A 319 -15.02 3.46 10.93
CA GLY A 319 -14.78 2.67 12.13
C GLY A 319 -13.80 3.30 13.13
N LEU A 320 -13.31 4.50 12.87
CA LEU A 320 -12.34 5.15 13.76
C LEU A 320 -12.96 5.75 15.04
N GLY A 321 -14.29 5.86 15.12
CA GLY A 321 -14.95 6.46 16.29
C GLY A 321 -14.95 7.98 16.29
N LEU A 322 -14.78 8.61 15.12
CA LEU A 322 -14.70 10.06 14.98
C LEU A 322 -15.97 10.76 15.47
N GLU A 323 -17.12 10.17 15.14
CA GLU A 323 -18.44 10.69 15.49
C GLU A 323 -18.67 10.76 16.99
N VAL A 324 -18.11 9.81 17.74
CA VAL A 324 -18.22 9.76 19.23
C VAL A 324 -17.49 10.94 19.86
N LEU A 325 -16.41 11.39 19.19
CA LEU A 325 -15.57 12.49 19.68
C LEU A 325 -15.93 13.84 19.05
N GLY A 326 -17.01 13.90 18.25
CA GLY A 326 -17.41 15.13 17.57
C GLY A 326 -16.43 15.61 16.51
N VAL A 327 -15.60 14.71 15.98
CA VAL A 327 -14.65 15.06 14.91
C VAL A 327 -15.40 15.06 13.59
N GLU A 328 -15.51 16.21 12.96
CA GLU A 328 -16.28 16.42 11.73
C GLU A 328 -15.47 16.03 10.47
N THR A 329 -16.20 15.58 9.46
CA THR A 329 -15.64 15.31 8.13
C THR A 329 -16.41 16.12 7.08
N ASP A 330 -15.74 16.41 5.97
CA ASP A 330 -16.39 17.04 4.82
C ASP A 330 -17.17 16.00 4.00
N LYS A 331 -17.83 16.47 2.93
CA LYS A 331 -18.64 15.62 2.03
C LYS A 331 -17.84 14.54 1.31
N PHE A 332 -16.51 14.60 1.35
CA PHE A 332 -15.62 13.59 0.78
C PHE A 332 -15.02 12.66 1.84
N GLY A 333 -15.46 12.80 3.10
CA GLY A 333 -14.96 11.99 4.23
C GLY A 333 -13.62 12.45 4.81
N ARG A 334 -13.12 13.64 4.42
CA ARG A 334 -11.86 14.17 4.95
C ARG A 334 -12.11 14.85 6.29
N ILE A 335 -11.28 14.56 7.28
CA ILE A 335 -11.37 15.18 8.60
C ILE A 335 -11.12 16.70 8.46
N LEU A 336 -12.02 17.50 9.02
CA LEU A 336 -11.84 18.95 9.03
C LEU A 336 -10.77 19.33 10.05
N VAL A 337 -9.80 20.14 9.63
CA VAL A 337 -8.68 20.55 10.49
C VAL A 337 -8.44 22.04 10.35
N ASP A 338 -7.90 22.63 11.42
CA ASP A 338 -7.47 24.03 11.41
C ASP A 338 -6.06 24.18 10.77
N LYS A 339 -5.52 25.40 10.83
CA LYS A 339 -4.18 25.69 10.28
C LYS A 339 -3.03 24.96 10.98
N ARG A 340 -3.30 24.40 12.12
CA ARG A 340 -2.30 23.65 12.88
C ARG A 340 -2.47 22.15 12.83
N UNK A 341 -3.54 21.78 12.02
CA UNK A 341 -3.83 20.40 11.81
C UNK A 341 -4.48 19.74 13.00
N UNK A 342 -5.05 20.49 13.79
CA UNK A 342 -5.83 20.04 14.80
C UNK A 342 -7.21 19.86 14.31
N UNK A 343 -7.79 18.93 14.72
CA UNK A 343 -9.09 18.65 14.36
C UNK A 343 -9.93 19.69 14.99
N TYR A 344 -10.96 20.04 14.38
CA TYR A 344 -12.01 20.87 14.92
C TYR A 344 -12.96 20.00 15.75
N ALA A 345 -12.61 19.75 16.97
CA ALA A 345 -13.56 19.21 17.95
C ALA A 345 -14.01 20.40 18.83
N THR A 346 -15.21 20.88 18.58
CA THR A 346 -15.79 22.03 19.29
C THR A 346 -16.16 21.72 20.75
N ALA A 347 -15.95 20.51 21.22
CA ALA A 347 -16.40 20.04 22.54
C ALA A 347 -15.29 19.68 23.54
N PHE A 348 -14.00 19.80 23.17
CA PHE A 348 -12.92 19.36 24.04
C PHE A 348 -11.84 20.43 24.24
N ASP A 349 -11.37 20.55 25.46
CA ASP A 349 -10.35 21.51 25.86
C ASP A 349 -8.99 21.18 25.24
N GLY A 350 -8.72 21.70 24.12
CA GLY A 350 -7.42 21.89 23.46
C GLY A 350 -6.25 20.90 23.64
N SER A 351 -6.43 19.74 24.25
CA SER A 351 -5.32 18.82 24.50
C SER A 351 -5.11 17.72 23.47
N THR A 352 -5.98 17.62 22.48
CA THR A 352 -5.90 16.55 21.45
C THR A 352 -5.70 17.16 20.07
N SER A 353 -4.58 16.84 19.43
CA SER A 353 -4.36 17.21 18.04
C SER A 353 -4.62 16.01 17.12
N VAL A 354 -5.57 16.18 16.20
CA VAL A 354 -5.90 15.19 15.18
C VAL A 354 -5.38 15.69 13.85
N GLN A 355 -4.41 15.01 13.28
CA GLN A 355 -3.87 15.36 11.96
C GLN A 355 -4.29 14.35 10.90
N HIS A 356 -4.82 14.86 9.82
CA HIS A 356 -5.15 14.04 8.64
C HIS A 356 -4.20 14.42 7.49
N GLN A 357 -3.47 13.45 7.01
CA GLN A 357 -2.76 13.60 5.75
C GLN A 357 -3.57 12.94 4.64
N GLY A 358 -4.34 13.76 3.94
CA GLY A 358 -4.96 13.35 2.69
C GLY A 358 -4.02 13.72 1.54
N TYR A 359 -3.53 12.74 0.82
CA TYR A 359 -2.92 13.00 -0.48
C TYR A 359 -4.04 13.07 -1.52
N ASN A 360 -4.16 14.22 -2.18
CA ASN A 360 -4.97 14.35 -3.36
C ASN A 360 -4.36 13.57 -4.53
#